data_cdbcf74a127106abfe76e26f4d3e370e
#
_entry.id   cdbcf74a127106abfe76e26f4d3e370e
#
_cell.length_a   1.000
_cell.length_b   1.000
_cell.length_c   1.000
_cell.angle_alpha   90.00
_cell.angle_beta   90.00
_cell.angle_gamma   90.00
#
_symmetry.space_group_name_H-M   'P 1'
#
loop_
_entity.id
_entity.type
_entity.pdbx_description
1 polymer ?
#
loop_
_entity_poly.entity_id
_entity_poly.type
_entity_poly.pdbx_seq_one_letter_code
_entity_poly.pdbx_strand_id
1 'polypeptide(L)'
;MSRADPGADPLVEATRRLEEGEEVVLATAVRTDGAPPCRPGQKLLLGPGGPLAGTLGCSEFDASAVDEAKGLLAAGEPVLRTFTHDLGSVEVYLEPLRPRSRLVVLGATPVAEHLLRGGAALGYATVLVESRTERITAGHRAAAGRIEPSVAGLAVGPGVDAVHTDHDAPDIVDELGPLLRAGVHFVGVMGSARHTAPHLAALRMAGCSDEELARLRTPVGLDLGARTPAEIALSILAGLLAARTGRTGGWLDSRSVPPA
;
A
#
# COMPACT_ATOMS: atom_id res chain seq x y z
N MET A 1 -22.89 -5.72 4.39
CA MET A 1 -22.28 -6.23 5.63
C MET A 1 -22.20 -7.74 5.50
N SER A 2 -21.02 -8.29 5.18
CA SER A 2 -20.83 -9.75 5.15
C SER A 2 -20.85 -10.26 6.60
N ARG A 3 -21.69 -11.24 6.86
CA ARG A 3 -21.76 -11.91 8.17
C ARG A 3 -20.44 -12.64 8.41
N ALA A 4 -19.89 -12.51 9.63
CA ALA A 4 -18.74 -13.33 10.04
C ALA A 4 -19.06 -14.81 9.80
N ASP A 5 -18.13 -15.53 9.16
CA ASP A 5 -18.18 -16.98 9.09
C ASP A 5 -17.32 -17.57 10.23
N PRO A 6 -17.96 -18.04 11.33
CA PRO A 6 -17.20 -18.60 12.47
C PRO A 6 -16.40 -19.86 12.10
N GLY A 7 -16.70 -20.49 10.96
CA GLY A 7 -16.01 -21.68 10.47
C GLY A 7 -14.84 -21.40 9.53
N ALA A 8 -14.68 -20.15 9.07
CA ALA A 8 -13.56 -19.78 8.22
C ALA A 8 -12.25 -19.73 9.03
N ASP A 9 -11.15 -20.20 8.42
CA ASP A 9 -9.82 -20.08 9.00
C ASP A 9 -9.40 -18.59 9.04
N PRO A 10 -9.13 -18.01 10.23
CA PRO A 10 -8.76 -16.59 10.36
C PRO A 10 -7.51 -16.19 9.55
N LEU A 11 -6.55 -17.09 9.35
CA LEU A 11 -5.34 -16.78 8.58
C LEU A 11 -5.59 -16.76 7.08
N VAL A 12 -6.44 -17.68 6.59
CA VAL A 12 -6.85 -17.69 5.18
C VAL A 12 -7.67 -16.45 4.86
N GLU A 13 -8.62 -16.10 5.72
CA GLU A 13 -9.44 -14.90 5.53
C GLU A 13 -8.61 -13.62 5.66
N ALA A 14 -7.63 -13.55 6.59
CA ALA A 14 -6.70 -12.44 6.69
C ALA A 14 -5.91 -12.23 5.39
N THR A 15 -5.38 -13.33 4.82
CA THR A 15 -4.63 -13.28 3.56
C THR A 15 -5.51 -12.71 2.44
N ARG A 16 -6.73 -13.21 2.30
CA ARG A 16 -7.68 -12.73 1.29
C ARG A 16 -7.99 -11.23 1.44
N ARG A 17 -8.26 -10.77 2.69
CA ARG A 17 -8.55 -9.37 2.98
C ARG A 17 -7.38 -8.44 2.65
N LEU A 18 -6.16 -8.87 3.01
CA LEU A 18 -4.94 -8.12 2.71
C LEU A 18 -4.69 -8.03 1.19
N GLU A 19 -4.98 -9.09 0.42
CA GLU A 19 -4.90 -9.06 -1.04
C GLU A 19 -5.93 -8.11 -1.66
N GLU A 20 -7.11 -7.99 -1.05
CA GLU A 20 -8.15 -7.04 -1.43
C GLU A 20 -7.87 -5.59 -1.00
N GLY A 21 -6.78 -5.37 -0.24
CA GLY A 21 -6.38 -4.04 0.22
C GLY A 21 -7.04 -3.62 1.53
N GLU A 22 -7.66 -4.53 2.26
CA GLU A 22 -8.30 -4.25 3.54
C GLU A 22 -7.32 -4.42 4.71
N GLU A 23 -7.37 -3.50 5.67
CA GLU A 23 -6.65 -3.63 6.95
C GLU A 23 -7.48 -4.48 7.91
N VAL A 24 -6.81 -5.35 8.68
CA VAL A 24 -7.46 -6.23 9.66
C VAL A 24 -6.63 -6.33 10.94
N VAL A 25 -7.23 -6.78 12.04
CA VAL A 25 -6.54 -7.12 13.28
C VAL A 25 -6.68 -8.62 13.52
N LEU A 26 -5.56 -9.30 13.71
CA LEU A 26 -5.53 -10.69 14.13
C LEU A 26 -5.32 -10.75 15.64
N ALA A 27 -6.33 -11.22 16.38
CA ALA A 27 -6.24 -11.50 17.80
C ALA A 27 -5.88 -12.99 18.00
N THR A 28 -4.84 -13.26 18.78
CA THR A 28 -4.37 -14.62 19.08
C THR A 28 -4.29 -14.83 20.58
N ALA A 29 -5.02 -15.83 21.11
CA ALA A 29 -4.85 -16.27 22.49
C ALA A 29 -3.46 -16.89 22.70
N VAL A 30 -2.66 -16.34 23.60
CA VAL A 30 -1.27 -16.73 23.84
C VAL A 30 -1.18 -17.64 25.06
N ARG A 31 -1.82 -17.26 26.16
CA ARG A 31 -1.76 -17.97 27.44
C ARG A 31 -3.06 -17.80 28.19
N THR A 32 -3.45 -18.83 28.94
CA THR A 32 -4.59 -18.80 29.86
C THR A 32 -4.13 -19.00 31.30
N ASP A 33 -4.85 -18.39 32.24
CA ASP A 33 -4.74 -18.63 33.67
C ASP A 33 -6.12 -19.02 34.23
N GLY A 34 -6.17 -20.04 35.09
CA GLY A 34 -7.43 -20.65 35.48
C GLY A 34 -8.01 -21.58 34.40
N ALA A 35 -9.32 -21.63 34.26
CA ALA A 35 -10.05 -22.44 33.30
C ALA A 35 -11.03 -21.62 32.45
N PRO A 36 -10.59 -20.52 31.80
CA PRO A 36 -11.47 -19.73 30.95
C PRO A 36 -11.91 -20.54 29.72
N PRO A 37 -13.04 -20.21 29.08
CA PRO A 37 -13.52 -20.89 27.87
C PRO A 37 -12.70 -20.49 26.62
N CYS A 38 -11.39 -20.55 26.74
CA CYS A 38 -10.43 -20.21 25.72
C CYS A 38 -9.24 -21.18 25.75
N ARG A 39 -8.60 -21.39 24.62
CA ARG A 39 -7.36 -22.20 24.53
C ARG A 39 -6.28 -21.41 23.82
N PRO A 40 -5.00 -21.50 24.25
CA PRO A 40 -3.88 -20.94 23.49
C PRO A 40 -3.90 -21.39 22.04
N GLY A 41 -3.63 -20.46 21.14
CA GLY A 41 -3.67 -20.68 19.68
C GLY A 41 -5.01 -20.36 19.02
N GLN A 42 -6.11 -20.19 19.78
CA GLN A 42 -7.36 -19.69 19.21
C GLN A 42 -7.16 -18.28 18.62
N LYS A 43 -7.82 -18.04 17.49
CA LYS A 43 -7.68 -16.80 16.74
C LYS A 43 -9.04 -16.21 16.40
N LEU A 44 -9.07 -14.89 16.40
CA LEU A 44 -10.21 -14.09 15.92
C LEU A 44 -9.67 -13.04 14.96
N LEU A 45 -10.18 -13.01 13.75
CA LEU A 45 -9.91 -11.97 12.77
C LEU A 45 -10.97 -10.90 12.86
N LEU A 46 -10.53 -9.65 12.91
CA LEU A 46 -11.35 -8.46 13.07
C LEU A 46 -11.10 -7.47 11.93
N GLY A 47 -12.15 -6.93 11.37
CA GLY A 47 -12.10 -5.80 10.45
C GLY A 47 -12.69 -4.53 11.08
N PRO A 48 -12.74 -3.41 10.33
CA PRO A 48 -13.34 -2.16 10.81
C PRO A 48 -14.81 -2.29 11.25
N GLY A 49 -15.52 -3.27 10.68
CA GLY A 49 -16.93 -3.56 10.98
C GLY A 49 -17.17 -4.62 12.07
N GLY A 50 -16.11 -5.17 12.67
CA GLY A 50 -16.20 -6.21 13.69
C GLY A 50 -15.63 -7.57 13.27
N PRO A 51 -16.06 -8.69 13.88
CA PRO A 51 -15.54 -10.02 13.62
C PRO A 51 -15.72 -10.47 12.16
N LEU A 52 -14.67 -11.08 11.59
CA LEU A 52 -14.64 -11.61 10.24
C LEU A 52 -14.58 -13.14 10.22
N ALA A 53 -13.69 -13.74 11.04
CA ALA A 53 -13.49 -15.18 11.10
C ALA A 53 -12.93 -15.62 12.46
N GLY A 54 -13.28 -16.83 12.91
CA GLY A 54 -12.78 -17.43 14.13
C GLY A 54 -13.43 -16.88 15.41
N THR A 55 -12.85 -17.25 16.58
CA THR A 55 -13.32 -16.85 17.92
C THR A 55 -12.20 -17.07 18.94
N LEU A 56 -12.19 -16.28 20.01
CA LEU A 56 -11.35 -16.50 21.20
C LEU A 56 -12.01 -17.43 22.24
N GLY A 57 -13.11 -18.08 21.89
CA GLY A 57 -13.75 -19.12 22.71
C GLY A 57 -15.03 -18.71 23.43
N CYS A 58 -15.27 -17.43 23.67
CA CYS A 58 -16.55 -16.93 24.17
C CYS A 58 -16.82 -15.50 23.68
N SER A 59 -18.09 -15.11 23.72
CA SER A 59 -18.56 -13.79 23.28
C SER A 59 -17.97 -12.62 24.05
N GLU A 60 -17.61 -12.82 25.31
CA GLU A 60 -17.02 -11.77 26.15
C GLU A 60 -15.60 -11.43 25.71
N PHE A 61 -14.77 -12.46 25.42
CA PHE A 61 -13.43 -12.26 24.89
C PHE A 61 -13.45 -11.68 23.47
N ASP A 62 -14.39 -12.16 22.65
CA ASP A 62 -14.56 -11.63 21.28
C ASP A 62 -14.97 -10.15 21.32
N ALA A 63 -15.88 -9.76 22.22
CA ALA A 63 -16.29 -8.36 22.40
C ALA A 63 -15.12 -7.48 22.89
N SER A 64 -14.34 -7.97 23.86
CA SER A 64 -13.15 -7.26 24.34
C SER A 64 -12.12 -7.03 23.24
N ALA A 65 -11.90 -8.04 22.38
CA ALA A 65 -11.01 -7.93 21.24
C ALA A 65 -11.52 -6.93 20.18
N VAL A 66 -12.84 -6.88 19.94
CA VAL A 66 -13.47 -5.89 19.04
C VAL A 66 -13.23 -4.46 19.54
N ASP A 67 -13.37 -4.22 20.83
CA ASP A 67 -13.18 -2.88 21.40
C ASP A 67 -11.71 -2.41 21.30
N GLU A 68 -10.76 -3.30 21.59
CA GLU A 68 -9.32 -3.00 21.42
C GLU A 68 -8.95 -2.77 19.94
N ALA A 69 -9.49 -3.56 19.02
CA ALA A 69 -9.15 -3.47 17.60
C ALA A 69 -9.47 -2.12 16.97
N LYS A 70 -10.50 -1.41 17.45
CA LYS A 70 -10.90 -0.09 16.93
C LYS A 70 -9.77 0.95 16.98
N GLY A 71 -8.98 0.93 18.06
CA GLY A 71 -7.81 1.82 18.20
C GLY A 71 -6.56 1.34 17.47
N LEU A 72 -6.41 0.02 17.34
CA LEU A 72 -5.19 -0.59 16.80
C LEU A 72 -4.99 -0.38 15.30
N LEU A 73 -6.08 -0.38 14.52
CA LEU A 73 -6.00 -0.09 13.09
C LEU A 73 -5.43 1.30 12.82
N ALA A 74 -5.78 2.28 13.67
CA ALA A 74 -5.23 3.64 13.57
C ALA A 74 -3.79 3.73 14.10
N ALA A 75 -3.50 3.10 15.26
CA ALA A 75 -2.17 3.13 15.88
C ALA A 75 -1.11 2.36 15.08
N GLY A 76 -1.49 1.21 14.51
CA GLY A 76 -0.62 0.39 13.66
C GLY A 76 0.41 -0.45 14.38
N GLU A 77 0.41 -0.44 15.72
CA GLU A 77 1.36 -1.21 16.52
C GLU A 77 0.66 -2.36 17.26
N PRO A 78 1.27 -3.55 17.34
CA PRO A 78 0.69 -4.68 18.04
C PRO A 78 0.71 -4.46 19.55
N VAL A 79 -0.26 -5.09 20.24
CA VAL A 79 -0.36 -5.02 21.69
C VAL A 79 -0.67 -6.38 22.30
N LEU A 80 -0.23 -6.58 23.53
CA LEU A 80 -0.64 -7.69 24.37
C LEU A 80 -1.68 -7.19 25.40
N ARG A 81 -2.80 -7.89 25.55
CA ARG A 81 -3.87 -7.57 26.49
C ARG A 81 -4.27 -8.79 27.31
N THR A 82 -4.70 -8.55 28.52
CA THR A 82 -5.31 -9.59 29.36
C THR A 82 -6.82 -9.37 29.44
N PHE A 83 -7.58 -10.34 28.99
CA PHE A 83 -9.04 -10.35 29.15
C PHE A 83 -9.42 -11.26 30.31
N THR A 84 -10.38 -10.84 31.12
CA THR A 84 -10.82 -11.55 32.33
C THR A 84 -12.20 -12.16 32.13
N HIS A 85 -12.42 -13.29 32.78
CA HIS A 85 -13.67 -14.04 32.83
C HIS A 85 -13.82 -14.63 34.24
N ASP A 86 -15.02 -14.97 34.66
CA ASP A 86 -15.26 -15.55 35.99
C ASP A 86 -14.46 -16.82 36.26
N LEU A 87 -14.12 -17.57 35.24
CA LEU A 87 -13.35 -18.82 35.31
C LEU A 87 -11.84 -18.65 35.13
N GLY A 88 -11.36 -17.41 34.95
CA GLY A 88 -9.92 -17.15 34.74
C GLY A 88 -9.65 -16.01 33.75
N SER A 89 -8.47 -16.01 33.14
CA SER A 89 -8.08 -14.98 32.20
C SER A 89 -7.35 -15.54 30.98
N VAL A 90 -7.29 -14.75 29.93
CA VAL A 90 -6.52 -15.03 28.71
C VAL A 90 -5.65 -13.83 28.33
N GLU A 91 -4.39 -14.09 28.02
CA GLU A 91 -3.55 -13.11 27.35
C GLU A 91 -3.74 -13.23 25.83
N VAL A 92 -4.08 -12.11 25.20
CA VAL A 92 -4.35 -12.03 23.77
C VAL A 92 -3.38 -11.07 23.14
N TYR A 93 -2.65 -11.54 22.11
CA TYR A 93 -1.84 -10.71 21.23
C TYR A 93 -2.71 -10.23 20.07
N LEU A 94 -2.86 -8.91 19.95
CA LEU A 94 -3.60 -8.27 18.89
C LEU A 94 -2.62 -7.61 17.94
N GLU A 95 -2.63 -8.05 16.69
CA GLU A 95 -1.70 -7.63 15.65
C GLU A 95 -2.46 -6.96 14.51
N PRO A 96 -2.29 -5.63 14.28
CA PRO A 96 -2.81 -4.98 13.11
C PRO A 96 -2.02 -5.43 11.86
N LEU A 97 -2.72 -6.03 10.90
CA LEU A 97 -2.17 -6.47 9.64
C LEU A 97 -2.60 -5.50 8.54
N ARG A 98 -1.63 -5.02 7.77
CA ARG A 98 -1.84 -4.08 6.68
C ARG A 98 -1.47 -4.69 5.35
N PRO A 99 -2.19 -4.35 4.27
CA PRO A 99 -1.80 -4.71 2.93
C PRO A 99 -0.38 -4.21 2.64
N ARG A 100 0.38 -4.97 1.88
CA ARG A 100 1.64 -4.46 1.35
C ARG A 100 1.35 -3.25 0.47
N SER A 101 2.07 -2.16 0.69
CA SER A 101 2.03 -1.02 -0.23
C SER A 101 2.32 -1.51 -1.65
N ARG A 102 1.55 -1.04 -2.61
CA ARG A 102 1.71 -1.44 -4.02
C ARG A 102 2.36 -0.31 -4.79
N LEU A 103 3.38 -0.66 -5.59
CA LEU A 103 3.98 0.25 -6.56
C LEU A 103 3.49 -0.13 -7.96
N VAL A 104 2.68 0.73 -8.55
CA VAL A 104 2.19 0.61 -9.92
C VAL A 104 3.10 1.47 -10.80
N VAL A 105 3.85 0.83 -11.67
CA VAL A 105 4.72 1.49 -12.66
C VAL A 105 4.07 1.39 -14.03
N LEU A 106 3.77 2.55 -14.63
CA LEU A 106 3.10 2.66 -15.91
C LEU A 106 4.14 3.00 -16.99
N GLY A 107 4.10 2.23 -18.07
CA GLY A 107 5.03 2.32 -19.18
C GLY A 107 6.29 1.47 -19.00
N ALA A 108 6.58 0.58 -19.97
CA ALA A 108 7.73 -0.32 -19.96
C ALA A 108 8.98 0.40 -20.50
N THR A 109 9.57 1.29 -19.70
CA THR A 109 10.81 2.01 -20.00
C THR A 109 12.00 1.41 -19.25
N PRO A 110 13.25 1.74 -19.62
CA PRO A 110 14.43 1.33 -18.84
C PRO A 110 14.37 1.79 -17.37
N VAL A 111 13.74 2.93 -17.07
CA VAL A 111 13.53 3.39 -15.68
C VAL A 111 12.53 2.50 -14.94
N ALA A 112 11.48 2.03 -15.63
CA ALA A 112 10.48 1.14 -15.05
C ALA A 112 11.10 -0.15 -14.48
N GLU A 113 12.05 -0.76 -15.20
CA GLU A 113 12.74 -1.97 -14.72
C GLU A 113 13.47 -1.72 -13.39
N HIS A 114 14.18 -0.60 -13.27
CA HIS A 114 14.89 -0.23 -12.04
C HIS A 114 13.92 0.14 -10.90
N LEU A 115 12.80 0.82 -11.22
CA LEU A 115 11.75 1.13 -10.23
C LEU A 115 11.11 -0.13 -9.66
N LEU A 116 10.77 -1.11 -10.51
CA LEU A 116 10.19 -2.37 -10.10
C LEU A 116 11.14 -3.15 -9.16
N ARG A 117 12.42 -3.27 -9.53
CA ARG A 117 13.44 -3.95 -8.71
C ARG A 117 13.65 -3.24 -7.37
N GLY A 118 13.83 -1.93 -7.39
CA GLY A 118 14.02 -1.15 -6.17
C GLY A 118 12.78 -1.12 -5.29
N GLY A 119 11.59 -1.01 -5.88
CA GLY A 119 10.32 -1.08 -5.18
C GLY A 119 10.14 -2.42 -4.47
N ALA A 120 10.42 -3.54 -5.12
CA ALA A 120 10.38 -4.86 -4.50
C ALA A 120 11.36 -4.96 -3.31
N ALA A 121 12.58 -4.44 -3.45
CA ALA A 121 13.57 -4.39 -2.37
C ALA A 121 13.12 -3.53 -1.18
N LEU A 122 12.27 -2.51 -1.41
CA LEU A 122 11.64 -1.69 -0.38
C LEU A 122 10.35 -2.30 0.20
N GLY A 123 9.98 -3.52 -0.21
CA GLY A 123 8.83 -4.25 0.30
C GLY A 123 7.51 -3.99 -0.43
N TYR A 124 7.51 -3.24 -1.53
CA TYR A 124 6.31 -3.06 -2.35
C TYR A 124 5.91 -4.34 -3.09
N ALA A 125 4.60 -4.56 -3.22
CA ALA A 125 4.06 -5.43 -4.25
C ALA A 125 4.09 -4.65 -5.58
N THR A 126 4.95 -5.05 -6.52
CA THR A 126 5.19 -4.31 -7.75
C THR A 126 4.28 -4.77 -8.89
N VAL A 127 3.71 -3.81 -9.63
CA VAL A 127 2.89 -4.04 -10.82
C VAL A 127 3.41 -3.19 -11.96
N LEU A 128 3.70 -3.79 -13.10
CA LEU A 128 3.93 -3.08 -14.35
C LEU A 128 2.62 -2.99 -15.13
N VAL A 129 2.24 -1.79 -15.56
CA VAL A 129 1.15 -1.56 -16.49
C VAL A 129 1.73 -1.15 -17.83
N GLU A 130 1.45 -1.93 -18.89
CA GLU A 130 1.86 -1.64 -20.25
C GLU A 130 0.96 -2.37 -21.25
N SER A 131 0.26 -1.61 -22.06
CA SER A 131 -0.63 -2.12 -23.10
C SER A 131 0.11 -2.68 -24.31
N ARG A 132 1.29 -2.13 -24.61
CA ARG A 132 2.13 -2.48 -25.77
C ARG A 132 3.09 -3.61 -25.39
N THR A 133 2.64 -4.85 -25.55
CA THR A 133 3.36 -6.04 -25.09
C THR A 133 4.76 -6.20 -25.67
N GLU A 134 5.02 -5.66 -26.86
CA GLU A 134 6.32 -5.64 -27.53
C GLU A 134 7.38 -4.79 -26.80
N ARG A 135 6.95 -3.86 -25.94
CA ARG A 135 7.85 -3.05 -25.10
C ARG A 135 8.30 -3.78 -23.85
N ILE A 136 7.59 -4.84 -23.46
CA ILE A 136 7.88 -5.58 -22.22
C ILE A 136 9.06 -6.52 -22.44
N THR A 137 10.23 -6.14 -21.95
CA THR A 137 11.48 -6.91 -22.05
C THR A 137 11.54 -8.07 -21.04
N ALA A 138 12.53 -8.95 -21.19
CA ALA A 138 12.82 -9.98 -20.18
C ALA A 138 13.19 -9.36 -18.81
N GLY A 139 13.85 -8.19 -18.80
CA GLY A 139 14.19 -7.46 -17.59
C GLY A 139 12.94 -6.99 -16.84
N HIS A 140 11.95 -6.44 -17.54
CA HIS A 140 10.66 -6.07 -16.96
C HIS A 140 9.94 -7.28 -16.36
N ARG A 141 9.87 -8.41 -17.08
CA ARG A 141 9.23 -9.65 -16.60
C ARG A 141 9.91 -10.21 -15.34
N ALA A 142 11.23 -10.10 -15.25
CA ALA A 142 11.99 -10.56 -14.08
C ALA A 142 11.87 -9.60 -12.88
N ALA A 143 11.56 -8.33 -13.10
CA ALA A 143 11.48 -7.30 -12.07
C ALA A 143 10.05 -7.08 -11.52
N ALA A 144 9.03 -7.30 -12.34
CA ALA A 144 7.64 -7.11 -11.96
C ALA A 144 7.08 -8.30 -11.21
N GLY A 145 6.41 -8.06 -10.08
CA GLY A 145 5.64 -9.08 -9.39
C GLY A 145 4.37 -9.47 -10.17
N ARG A 146 3.79 -8.50 -10.91
CA ARG A 146 2.63 -8.67 -11.77
C ARG A 146 2.72 -7.74 -12.97
N ILE A 147 2.15 -8.15 -14.12
CA ILE A 147 2.07 -7.33 -15.33
C ILE A 147 0.62 -7.28 -15.78
N GLU A 148 0.13 -6.08 -16.05
CA GLU A 148 -1.23 -5.82 -16.50
C GLU A 148 -1.25 -4.94 -17.74
N PRO A 149 -2.23 -5.12 -18.63
CA PRO A 149 -2.33 -4.30 -19.84
C PRO A 149 -2.91 -2.89 -19.58
N SER A 150 -3.58 -2.69 -18.45
CA SER A 150 -4.17 -1.41 -18.06
C SER A 150 -4.39 -1.32 -16.55
N VAL A 151 -4.69 -0.13 -16.04
CA VAL A 151 -5.08 0.09 -14.63
C VAL A 151 -6.48 -0.44 -14.31
N ALA A 152 -7.30 -0.73 -15.33
CA ALA A 152 -8.63 -1.28 -15.15
C ALA A 152 -8.56 -2.66 -14.48
N GLY A 153 -9.31 -2.85 -13.40
CA GLY A 153 -9.28 -4.10 -12.63
C GLY A 153 -8.18 -4.20 -11.58
N LEU A 154 -7.29 -3.20 -11.47
CA LEU A 154 -6.43 -3.08 -10.31
C LEU A 154 -7.21 -2.52 -9.12
N ALA A 155 -7.07 -3.15 -7.96
CA ALA A 155 -7.51 -2.53 -6.72
C ALA A 155 -6.58 -1.33 -6.43
N VAL A 156 -7.08 -0.12 -6.62
CA VAL A 156 -6.33 1.13 -6.42
C VAL A 156 -6.93 1.93 -5.28
N GLY A 157 -6.09 2.63 -4.51
CA GLY A 157 -6.53 3.40 -3.34
C GLY A 157 -5.34 3.90 -2.52
N PRO A 158 -5.55 4.31 -1.25
CA PRO A 158 -4.52 4.94 -0.41
C PRO A 158 -3.25 4.12 -0.19
N GLY A 159 -3.31 2.77 -0.31
CA GLY A 159 -2.14 1.88 -0.19
C GLY A 159 -1.31 1.74 -1.48
N VAL A 160 -1.61 2.54 -2.51
CA VAL A 160 -0.95 2.47 -3.82
C VAL A 160 -0.14 3.72 -4.06
N ASP A 161 1.10 3.53 -4.53
CA ASP A 161 1.94 4.56 -5.15
C ASP A 161 2.02 4.26 -6.65
N ALA A 162 1.82 5.25 -7.50
CA ALA A 162 1.83 5.11 -8.95
C ALA A 162 2.87 6.03 -9.60
N VAL A 163 3.63 5.51 -10.54
CA VAL A 163 4.63 6.27 -11.29
C VAL A 163 4.51 5.97 -12.78
N HIS A 164 4.17 6.99 -13.56
CA HIS A 164 4.18 6.92 -15.01
C HIS A 164 5.57 7.26 -15.56
N THR A 165 6.20 6.32 -16.24
CA THR A 165 7.59 6.46 -16.73
C THR A 165 7.68 6.81 -18.21
N ASP A 166 6.57 6.81 -18.95
CA ASP A 166 6.50 7.12 -20.38
C ASP A 166 5.53 8.28 -20.63
N HIS A 167 6.05 9.51 -20.62
CA HIS A 167 5.23 10.72 -20.84
C HIS A 167 4.69 10.85 -22.27
N ASP A 168 5.13 10.01 -23.21
CA ASP A 168 4.64 9.98 -24.59
C ASP A 168 3.60 8.85 -24.81
N ALA A 169 3.19 8.15 -23.75
CA ALA A 169 2.17 7.12 -23.87
C ALA A 169 0.83 7.70 -24.30
N PRO A 170 0.14 7.10 -25.30
CA PRO A 170 -1.11 7.65 -25.84
C PRO A 170 -2.27 7.57 -24.84
N ASP A 171 -2.21 6.62 -23.91
CA ASP A 171 -3.22 6.30 -22.91
C ASP A 171 -2.97 6.94 -21.52
N ILE A 172 -1.95 7.82 -21.40
CA ILE A 172 -1.52 8.41 -20.14
C ILE A 172 -2.67 9.07 -19.33
N VAL A 173 -3.62 9.71 -20.01
CA VAL A 173 -4.76 10.37 -19.36
C VAL A 173 -5.76 9.35 -18.84
N ASP A 174 -6.00 8.27 -19.61
CA ASP A 174 -6.91 7.19 -19.25
C ASP A 174 -6.34 6.35 -18.10
N GLU A 175 -5.03 6.29 -17.95
CA GLU A 175 -4.36 5.61 -16.84
C GLU A 175 -4.28 6.48 -15.57
N LEU A 176 -3.91 7.75 -15.70
CA LEU A 176 -3.74 8.63 -14.55
C LEU A 176 -5.07 9.07 -13.92
N GLY A 177 -6.10 9.32 -14.72
CA GLY A 177 -7.40 9.79 -14.25
C GLY A 177 -8.04 8.89 -13.19
N PRO A 178 -8.18 7.58 -13.42
CA PRO A 178 -8.67 6.64 -12.41
C PRO A 178 -7.84 6.60 -11.13
N LEU A 179 -6.51 6.66 -11.23
CA LEU A 179 -5.61 6.66 -10.08
C LEU A 179 -5.79 7.91 -9.19
N LEU A 180 -5.91 9.08 -9.80
CA LEU A 180 -6.15 10.34 -9.10
C LEU A 180 -7.51 10.33 -8.39
N ARG A 181 -8.58 9.88 -9.08
CA ARG A 181 -9.93 9.77 -8.49
C ARG A 181 -10.03 8.74 -7.37
N ALA A 182 -9.29 7.64 -7.47
CA ALA A 182 -9.28 6.60 -6.44
C ALA A 182 -8.52 6.99 -5.16
N GLY A 183 -7.94 8.18 -5.09
CA GLY A 183 -7.21 8.63 -3.90
C GLY A 183 -5.91 7.87 -3.67
N VAL A 184 -5.24 7.42 -4.72
CA VAL A 184 -3.90 6.82 -4.66
C VAL A 184 -2.96 7.73 -3.87
N HIS A 185 -2.18 7.17 -2.95
CA HIS A 185 -1.34 7.93 -2.01
C HIS A 185 -0.33 8.84 -2.74
N PHE A 186 0.31 8.32 -3.79
CA PHE A 186 1.27 9.07 -4.59
C PHE A 186 1.06 8.82 -6.07
N VAL A 187 0.99 9.89 -6.86
CA VAL A 187 0.96 9.80 -8.33
C VAL A 187 2.06 10.67 -8.89
N GLY A 188 2.99 10.06 -9.62
CA GLY A 188 4.12 10.75 -10.24
C GLY A 188 4.20 10.51 -11.74
N VAL A 189 4.65 11.52 -12.50
CA VAL A 189 4.90 11.41 -13.93
C VAL A 189 6.32 11.85 -14.23
N MET A 190 7.07 11.00 -14.94
CA MET A 190 8.34 11.38 -15.54
C MET A 190 8.13 12.36 -16.69
N GLY A 191 9.02 13.31 -16.78
CA GLY A 191 9.02 14.31 -17.85
C GLY A 191 9.19 15.72 -17.31
N SER A 192 9.74 16.61 -18.14
CA SER A 192 9.86 18.00 -17.77
C SER A 192 8.47 18.68 -17.69
N ALA A 193 8.38 19.78 -16.96
CA ALA A 193 7.15 20.56 -16.86
C ALA A 193 6.54 20.93 -18.24
N ARG A 194 7.40 21.10 -19.26
CA ARG A 194 6.96 21.38 -20.64
C ARG A 194 6.21 20.18 -21.25
N HIS A 195 6.69 18.96 -21.05
CA HIS A 195 6.06 17.74 -21.58
C HIS A 195 4.79 17.36 -20.84
N THR A 196 4.70 17.67 -19.56
CA THR A 196 3.56 17.26 -18.73
C THR A 196 2.41 18.29 -18.69
N ALA A 197 2.64 19.53 -19.06
CA ALA A 197 1.61 20.56 -19.09
C ALA A 197 0.38 20.19 -19.97
N PRO A 198 0.52 19.59 -21.17
CA PRO A 198 -0.61 19.13 -21.96
C PRO A 198 -1.43 18.04 -21.25
N HIS A 199 -0.79 17.14 -20.52
CA HIS A 199 -1.46 16.08 -19.77
C HIS A 199 -2.31 16.63 -18.61
N LEU A 200 -1.81 17.64 -17.90
CA LEU A 200 -2.60 18.33 -16.87
C LEU A 200 -3.87 18.97 -17.44
N ALA A 201 -3.76 19.60 -18.60
CA ALA A 201 -4.92 20.18 -19.29
C ALA A 201 -5.93 19.10 -19.72
N ALA A 202 -5.43 18.00 -20.28
CA ALA A 202 -6.27 16.87 -20.71
C ALA A 202 -6.95 16.16 -19.52
N LEU A 203 -6.25 15.98 -18.39
CA LEU A 203 -6.84 15.44 -17.16
C LEU A 203 -7.95 16.31 -16.60
N ARG A 204 -7.80 17.66 -16.65
CA ARG A 204 -8.89 18.59 -16.32
C ARG A 204 -10.11 18.39 -17.22
N MET A 205 -9.88 18.31 -18.52
CA MET A 205 -10.96 18.05 -19.50
C MET A 205 -11.63 16.69 -19.28
N ALA A 206 -10.88 15.69 -18.80
CA ALA A 206 -11.38 14.38 -18.42
C ALA A 206 -12.07 14.35 -17.03
N GLY A 207 -12.24 15.52 -16.39
CA GLY A 207 -13.02 15.69 -15.16
C GLY A 207 -12.24 15.53 -13.86
N CYS A 208 -10.90 15.52 -13.88
CA CYS A 208 -10.10 15.59 -12.66
C CYS A 208 -10.19 17.00 -12.04
N SER A 209 -10.46 17.06 -10.74
CA SER A 209 -10.52 18.30 -9.97
C SER A 209 -9.12 18.88 -9.75
N ASP A 210 -9.05 20.18 -9.42
CA ASP A 210 -7.76 20.82 -9.08
C ASP A 210 -7.13 20.22 -7.81
N GLU A 211 -7.93 19.73 -6.87
CA GLU A 211 -7.44 19.02 -5.68
C GLU A 211 -6.79 17.67 -6.06
N GLU A 212 -7.40 16.90 -6.96
CA GLU A 212 -6.83 15.67 -7.49
C GLU A 212 -5.52 15.93 -8.23
N LEU A 213 -5.49 16.94 -9.07
CA LEU A 213 -4.30 17.34 -9.83
C LEU A 213 -3.17 17.88 -8.95
N ALA A 214 -3.47 18.50 -7.82
CA ALA A 214 -2.46 18.98 -6.87
C ALA A 214 -1.65 17.83 -6.25
N ARG A 215 -2.17 16.59 -6.27
CA ARG A 215 -1.47 15.39 -5.81
C ARG A 215 -0.50 14.82 -6.84
N LEU A 216 -0.62 15.22 -8.10
CA LEU A 216 0.28 14.77 -9.17
C LEU A 216 1.65 15.43 -9.03
N ARG A 217 2.70 14.63 -8.92
CA ARG A 217 4.10 15.08 -8.88
C ARG A 217 4.72 15.00 -10.27
N THR A 218 5.07 16.14 -10.83
CA THR A 218 5.74 16.21 -12.13
C THR A 218 6.62 17.47 -12.21
N PRO A 219 7.92 17.32 -12.51
CA PRO A 219 8.69 16.08 -12.62
C PRO A 219 8.67 15.25 -11.34
N VAL A 220 8.65 13.92 -11.48
CA VAL A 220 8.69 13.01 -10.34
C VAL A 220 10.13 12.72 -9.90
N GLY A 221 10.33 12.57 -8.59
CA GLY A 221 11.62 12.27 -7.95
C GLY A 221 12.22 13.45 -7.18
N LEU A 222 13.25 13.17 -6.41
CA LEU A 222 14.07 14.20 -5.73
C LEU A 222 15.09 14.77 -6.71
N ASP A 223 15.47 16.02 -6.52
CA ASP A 223 16.53 16.66 -7.30
C ASP A 223 17.92 16.16 -6.83
N LEU A 224 18.35 15.05 -7.41
CA LEU A 224 19.66 14.42 -7.15
C LEU A 224 20.63 14.57 -8.33
N GLY A 225 20.26 15.32 -9.37
CA GLY A 225 21.06 15.41 -10.59
C GLY A 225 21.10 14.09 -11.41
N ALA A 226 20.11 13.19 -11.20
CA ALA A 226 20.03 11.88 -11.83
C ALA A 226 19.97 11.97 -13.36
N ARG A 227 20.73 11.12 -14.08
CA ARG A 227 20.83 11.09 -15.54
C ARG A 227 20.63 9.71 -16.14
N THR A 228 21.09 8.65 -15.48
CA THR A 228 20.91 7.28 -15.94
C THR A 228 19.54 6.72 -15.48
N PRO A 229 18.98 5.70 -16.17
CA PRO A 229 17.74 5.06 -15.76
C PRO A 229 17.76 4.59 -14.29
N ALA A 230 18.87 4.06 -13.80
CA ALA A 230 19.03 3.61 -12.44
C ALA A 230 19.01 4.77 -11.44
N GLU A 231 19.72 5.87 -11.73
CA GLU A 231 19.74 7.07 -10.89
C GLU A 231 18.36 7.75 -10.84
N ILE A 232 17.67 7.83 -11.98
CA ILE A 232 16.31 8.37 -12.05
C ILE A 232 15.37 7.53 -11.20
N ALA A 233 15.43 6.20 -11.31
CA ALA A 233 14.63 5.31 -10.48
C ALA A 233 14.95 5.47 -8.99
N LEU A 234 16.21 5.63 -8.61
CA LEU A 234 16.62 5.92 -7.22
C LEU A 234 16.01 7.23 -6.71
N SER A 235 16.11 8.30 -7.52
CA SER A 235 15.52 9.61 -7.20
C SER A 235 14.01 9.53 -6.95
N ILE A 236 13.29 8.76 -7.79
CA ILE A 236 11.86 8.53 -7.65
C ILE A 236 11.54 7.72 -6.39
N LEU A 237 12.24 6.62 -6.12
CA LEU A 237 12.04 5.80 -4.93
C LEU A 237 12.34 6.58 -3.64
N ALA A 238 13.38 7.39 -3.64
CA ALA A 238 13.68 8.30 -2.52
C ALA A 238 12.56 9.33 -2.32
N GLY A 239 11.98 9.87 -3.40
CA GLY A 239 10.82 10.76 -3.35
C GLY A 239 9.57 10.08 -2.81
N LEU A 240 9.30 8.84 -3.20
CA LEU A 240 8.21 8.02 -2.65
C LEU A 240 8.38 7.79 -1.16
N LEU A 241 9.59 7.44 -0.71
CA LEU A 241 9.88 7.25 0.71
C LEU A 241 9.70 8.53 1.49
N ALA A 242 10.18 9.66 0.98
CA ALA A 242 10.03 10.97 1.59
C ALA A 242 8.55 11.38 1.73
N ALA A 243 7.75 11.18 0.67
CA ALA A 243 6.32 11.46 0.69
C ALA A 243 5.59 10.59 1.72
N ARG A 244 5.88 9.29 1.78
CA ARG A 244 5.26 8.35 2.72
C ARG A 244 5.58 8.68 4.18
N THR A 245 6.78 9.18 4.45
CA THR A 245 7.24 9.51 5.82
C THR A 245 7.03 10.97 6.21
N GLY A 246 6.49 11.80 5.32
CA GLY A 246 6.33 13.24 5.54
C GLY A 246 7.67 14.00 5.65
N ARG A 247 8.73 13.48 5.00
CA ARG A 247 10.07 14.07 5.02
C ARG A 247 10.39 14.79 3.72
N THR A 248 11.36 15.69 3.76
CA THR A 248 11.80 16.47 2.59
C THR A 248 12.80 15.73 1.70
N GLY A 249 13.46 14.67 2.22
CA GLY A 249 14.54 13.96 1.52
C GLY A 249 15.90 14.66 1.59
N GLY A 250 16.07 15.65 2.50
CA GLY A 250 17.36 16.32 2.74
C GLY A 250 18.34 15.44 3.51
N TRP A 251 19.57 15.97 3.72
CA TRP A 251 20.59 15.31 4.52
C TRP A 251 20.13 15.15 5.99
N LEU A 252 20.52 14.05 6.62
CA LEU A 252 20.24 13.80 8.04
C LEU A 252 21.06 14.69 8.97
N ASP A 253 22.27 15.07 8.55
CA ASP A 253 23.04 16.07 9.28
C ASP A 253 22.50 17.47 8.96
N SER A 254 22.42 18.33 9.97
CA SER A 254 21.95 19.71 9.82
C SER A 254 22.97 20.64 9.14
N ARG A 255 24.07 20.11 8.61
CA ARG A 255 25.09 20.89 7.92
C ARG A 255 24.63 21.15 6.49
N SER A 256 24.41 22.42 6.17
CA SER A 256 24.27 22.86 4.78
C SER A 256 25.58 22.56 4.04
N VAL A 257 25.56 21.60 3.12
CA VAL A 257 26.65 21.42 2.16
C VAL A 257 26.56 22.62 1.21
N PRO A 258 27.61 23.46 1.11
CA PRO A 258 27.59 24.54 0.15
C PRO A 258 27.50 23.96 -1.27
N PRO A 259 26.80 24.65 -2.20
CA PRO A 259 26.78 24.22 -3.60
C PRO A 259 28.19 24.19 -4.17
N ALA A 260 28.49 23.13 -4.90
CA ALA A 260 29.76 22.96 -5.63
C ALA A 260 29.88 23.95 -6.78
#